data_38012d39c0a45b03806d609541688b8b
#
_entry.id   38012d39c0a45b03806d609541688b8b
#
_cell.length_a   1.000
_cell.length_b   1.000
_cell.length_c   1.000
_cell.angle_alpha   90.00
_cell.angle_beta   90.00
_cell.angle_gamma   90.00
#
_symmetry.space_group_name_H-M   'P 1'
#
loop_
_entity.id
_entity.type
_entity.pdbx_description
1 polymer ?
#
loop_
_entity_poly.entity_id
_entity_poly.type
_entity_poly.pdbx_seq_one_letter_code
_entity_poly.pdbx_strand_id
1 'polypeptide(L)'
;MKPAQAIVGALALILCGVVCVAPLVAQEARSEPDAAHVAAARELVSAMDANGQALASIEQLRQALVMRLQASEPKKVVGFTAYADKEMNPTSLLVKQFLADMENIAVQFYARNFSPEEMTAIAAFQRSEAGRKFNKVTPELGGLIASRMGQFQSDVIKAIEKGAAGEAEGK
;
A
#
# COMPACT_ATOMS: atom_id res chain seq x y z
N MET A 1 -14.60 36.69 56.24
CA MET A 1 -13.81 36.53 57.46
C MET A 1 -12.71 35.51 57.17
N LYS A 2 -11.45 35.91 57.33
CA LYS A 2 -10.19 35.13 57.35
C LYS A 2 -10.14 34.26 58.58
N PRO A 3 -9.07 33.46 58.88
CA PRO A 3 -8.06 32.70 58.10
C PRO A 3 -7.81 31.30 58.75
N ALA A 4 -6.80 30.55 58.20
CA ALA A 4 -5.65 29.97 58.91
C ALA A 4 -5.04 28.83 58.03
N GLN A 5 -3.85 28.99 57.52
CA GLN A 5 -2.48 28.62 57.99
C GLN A 5 -2.28 27.08 58.03
N ALA A 6 -1.53 26.55 57.09
CA ALA A 6 -0.07 26.22 57.13
C ALA A 6 0.28 25.01 58.05
N ILE A 7 0.80 23.95 57.47
CA ILE A 7 1.92 23.17 58.05
C ILE A 7 2.79 22.64 56.90
N VAL A 8 4.05 22.99 56.98
CA VAL A 8 5.20 22.55 56.20
C VAL A 8 5.58 21.13 56.65
N GLY A 9 5.77 20.24 55.71
CA GLY A 9 6.37 18.96 55.95
C GLY A 9 7.32 18.59 54.84
N ALA A 10 8.59 18.93 55.03
CA ALA A 10 9.67 18.49 54.15
C ALA A 10 9.90 17.00 54.31
N LEU A 11 9.81 16.25 53.25
CA LEU A 11 10.34 14.89 53.16
C LEU A 11 11.22 14.78 51.93
N ALA A 12 12.53 14.74 52.22
CA ALA A 12 13.57 14.50 51.24
C ALA A 12 13.41 13.08 50.68
N LEU A 13 13.12 12.93 49.40
CA LEU A 13 13.16 11.66 48.70
C LEU A 13 14.32 11.66 47.74
N ILE A 14 15.25 10.75 48.05
CA ILE A 14 16.43 10.38 47.29
C ILE A 14 16.04 10.02 45.87
N LEU A 15 16.50 10.85 44.89
CA LEU A 15 16.42 10.51 43.48
C LEU A 15 17.41 9.41 43.17
N CYS A 16 16.88 8.21 43.00
CA CYS A 16 17.59 7.13 42.31
C CYS A 16 17.39 7.40 40.79
N GLY A 17 18.37 8.07 40.18
CA GLY A 17 18.40 8.37 38.76
C GLY A 17 18.57 7.08 37.95
N VAL A 18 17.47 6.50 37.50
CA VAL A 18 17.49 5.57 36.37
C VAL A 18 17.59 6.42 35.11
N VAL A 19 18.82 6.64 34.68
CA VAL A 19 19.09 7.15 33.34
C VAL A 19 18.61 6.09 32.35
N CYS A 20 17.35 6.18 31.90
CA CYS A 20 16.90 5.50 30.72
C CYS A 20 17.66 6.11 29.53
N VAL A 21 18.81 5.50 29.21
CA VAL A 21 19.43 5.70 27.91
C VAL A 21 18.53 5.02 26.91
N ALA A 22 17.50 5.74 26.46
CA ALA A 22 16.83 5.37 25.22
C ALA A 22 17.92 5.37 24.13
N PRO A 23 18.09 4.29 23.36
CA PRO A 23 18.94 4.36 22.20
C PRO A 23 18.34 5.48 21.32
N LEU A 24 19.11 6.56 21.19
CA LEU A 24 18.93 7.52 20.12
C LEU A 24 19.13 6.70 18.84
N VAL A 25 18.06 6.13 18.30
CA VAL A 25 18.01 5.77 16.89
C VAL A 25 18.10 7.11 16.21
N ALA A 26 19.34 7.50 15.89
CA ALA A 26 19.59 8.64 15.04
C ALA A 26 18.75 8.40 13.79
N GLN A 27 17.71 9.20 13.67
CA GLN A 27 16.98 9.34 12.42
C GLN A 27 17.98 10.08 11.53
N GLU A 28 18.88 9.28 10.92
CA GLU A 28 19.79 9.80 9.91
C GLU A 28 18.90 10.60 8.96
N ALA A 29 19.16 11.89 8.90
CA ALA A 29 18.54 12.76 7.90
C ALA A 29 18.78 12.04 6.57
N ARG A 30 17.71 11.49 5.98
CA ARG A 30 17.78 10.69 4.76
C ARG A 30 18.39 11.61 3.70
N SER A 31 19.69 11.50 3.52
CA SER A 31 20.40 12.12 2.40
C SER A 31 19.73 11.63 1.11
N GLU A 32 19.72 12.46 0.09
CA GLU A 32 19.26 12.02 -1.23
C GLU A 32 20.01 10.73 -1.61
N PRO A 33 19.31 9.72 -2.15
CA PRO A 33 19.93 8.47 -2.53
C PRO A 33 21.07 8.73 -3.52
N ASP A 34 22.23 8.15 -3.26
CA ASP A 34 23.36 8.23 -4.18
C ASP A 34 23.14 7.38 -5.44
N ALA A 35 24.07 7.47 -6.39
CA ALA A 35 23.95 6.77 -7.66
C ALA A 35 23.91 5.24 -7.50
N ALA A 36 24.55 4.68 -6.46
CA ALA A 36 24.55 3.25 -6.21
C ALA A 36 23.19 2.77 -5.72
N HIS A 37 22.56 3.50 -4.80
CA HIS A 37 21.18 3.23 -4.35
C HIS A 37 20.20 3.29 -5.51
N VAL A 38 20.30 4.33 -6.36
CA VAL A 38 19.42 4.48 -7.52
C VAL A 38 19.60 3.35 -8.53
N ALA A 39 20.83 2.92 -8.77
CA ALA A 39 21.11 1.82 -9.69
C ALA A 39 20.53 0.49 -9.16
N ALA A 40 20.77 0.16 -7.89
CA ALA A 40 20.21 -1.04 -7.25
C ALA A 40 18.68 -1.03 -7.21
N ALA A 41 18.07 0.14 -6.96
CA ALA A 41 16.62 0.29 -6.98
C ALA A 41 16.01 0.06 -8.37
N ARG A 42 16.66 0.54 -9.44
CA ARG A 42 16.23 0.28 -10.82
C ARG A 42 16.27 -1.20 -11.15
N GLU A 43 17.34 -1.87 -10.72
CA GLU A 43 17.49 -3.32 -10.91
C GLU A 43 16.39 -4.11 -10.17
N LEU A 44 16.08 -3.71 -8.93
CA LEU A 44 14.98 -4.29 -8.16
C LEU A 44 13.63 -4.07 -8.84
N VAL A 45 13.30 -2.85 -9.25
CA VAL A 45 12.04 -2.51 -9.93
C VAL A 45 11.88 -3.31 -11.23
N SER A 46 12.96 -3.46 -11.99
CA SER A 46 12.99 -4.32 -13.19
C SER A 46 12.75 -5.80 -12.84
N ALA A 47 13.37 -6.31 -11.77
CA ALA A 47 13.21 -7.71 -11.34
C ALA A 47 11.77 -8.01 -10.85
N MET A 48 11.05 -7.01 -10.37
CA MET A 48 9.65 -7.12 -9.94
C MET A 48 8.65 -7.06 -11.09
N ASP A 49 9.08 -6.81 -12.32
CA ASP A 49 8.22 -6.61 -13.50
C ASP A 49 7.14 -5.53 -13.26
N ALA A 50 7.53 -4.42 -12.65
CA ALA A 50 6.60 -3.34 -12.28
C ALA A 50 5.84 -2.80 -13.52
N ASN A 51 6.51 -2.69 -14.66
CA ASN A 51 5.90 -2.25 -15.91
C ASN A 51 4.85 -3.24 -16.44
N GLY A 52 5.11 -4.56 -16.37
CA GLY A 52 4.14 -5.59 -16.75
C GLY A 52 2.89 -5.54 -15.87
N GLN A 53 3.07 -5.38 -14.56
CA GLN A 53 1.95 -5.23 -13.62
C GLN A 53 1.15 -3.95 -13.86
N ALA A 54 1.81 -2.83 -14.16
CA ALA A 54 1.15 -1.58 -14.50
C ALA A 54 0.32 -1.70 -15.79
N LEU A 55 0.87 -2.34 -16.83
CA LEU A 55 0.15 -2.62 -18.08
C LEU A 55 -1.06 -3.51 -17.87
N ALA A 56 -0.95 -4.55 -17.05
CA ALA A 56 -2.09 -5.39 -16.69
C ALA A 56 -3.19 -4.59 -15.96
N SER A 57 -2.81 -3.67 -15.09
CA SER A 57 -3.74 -2.78 -14.38
C SER A 57 -4.43 -1.79 -15.33
N ILE A 58 -3.72 -1.27 -16.33
CA ILE A 58 -4.31 -0.40 -17.38
C ILE A 58 -5.36 -1.18 -18.17
N GLU A 59 -5.08 -2.43 -18.53
CA GLU A 59 -6.04 -3.28 -19.25
C GLU A 59 -7.29 -3.59 -18.39
N GLN A 60 -7.11 -3.89 -17.12
CA GLN A 60 -8.24 -4.06 -16.19
C GLN A 60 -9.07 -2.78 -16.07
N LEU A 61 -8.44 -1.62 -15.98
CA LEU A 61 -9.13 -0.33 -15.97
C LEU A 61 -9.92 -0.11 -17.26
N ARG A 62 -9.32 -0.41 -18.42
CA ARG A 62 -9.99 -0.31 -19.72
C ARG A 62 -11.26 -1.18 -19.75
N GLN A 63 -11.15 -2.43 -19.32
CA GLN A 63 -12.29 -3.35 -19.27
C GLN A 63 -13.39 -2.86 -18.32
N ALA A 64 -13.02 -2.39 -17.13
CA ALA A 64 -13.97 -1.85 -16.16
C ALA A 64 -14.71 -0.62 -16.70
N LEU A 65 -14.01 0.27 -17.39
CA LEU A 65 -14.61 1.45 -18.02
C LEU A 65 -15.58 1.05 -19.14
N VAL A 66 -15.21 0.09 -19.98
CA VAL A 66 -16.10 -0.43 -21.04
C VAL A 66 -17.38 -1.02 -20.43
N MET A 67 -17.27 -1.89 -19.42
CA MET A 67 -18.42 -2.49 -18.74
C MET A 67 -19.33 -1.44 -18.11
N ARG A 68 -18.74 -0.44 -17.44
CA ARG A 68 -19.51 0.66 -16.85
C ARG A 68 -20.27 1.45 -17.91
N LEU A 69 -19.60 1.78 -19.00
CA LEU A 69 -20.20 2.54 -20.10
C LEU A 69 -21.31 1.76 -20.81
N GLN A 70 -21.13 0.45 -20.96
CA GLN A 70 -22.14 -0.44 -21.56
C GLN A 70 -23.42 -0.47 -20.72
N ALA A 71 -23.30 -0.40 -19.40
CA ALA A 71 -24.46 -0.37 -18.49
C ALA A 71 -25.15 0.99 -18.46
N SER A 72 -24.42 2.11 -18.59
CA SER A 72 -24.96 3.47 -18.44
C SER A 72 -25.26 4.18 -19.77
N GLU A 73 -24.38 4.03 -20.75
CA GLU A 73 -24.43 4.76 -22.02
C GLU A 73 -23.99 3.88 -23.21
N PRO A 74 -24.75 2.81 -23.55
CA PRO A 74 -24.33 1.81 -24.54
C PRO A 74 -23.99 2.39 -25.93
N LYS A 75 -24.60 3.50 -26.30
CA LYS A 75 -24.32 4.16 -27.59
C LYS A 75 -22.92 4.76 -27.70
N LYS A 76 -22.26 5.02 -26.55
CA LYS A 76 -20.91 5.58 -26.50
C LYS A 76 -19.80 4.52 -26.49
N VAL A 77 -20.14 3.24 -26.30
CA VAL A 77 -19.15 2.16 -26.14
C VAL A 77 -18.22 2.05 -27.34
N VAL A 78 -18.76 2.08 -28.56
CA VAL A 78 -17.95 1.92 -29.79
C VAL A 78 -16.91 3.04 -29.92
N GLY A 79 -17.33 4.29 -29.74
CA GLY A 79 -16.41 5.44 -29.83
C GLY A 79 -15.38 5.43 -28.69
N PHE A 80 -15.81 5.07 -27.48
CA PHE A 80 -14.91 4.93 -26.34
C PHE A 80 -13.87 3.85 -26.55
N THR A 81 -14.27 2.65 -27.02
CA THR A 81 -13.35 1.54 -27.26
C THR A 81 -12.29 1.91 -28.27
N ALA A 82 -12.67 2.51 -29.40
CA ALA A 82 -11.73 2.93 -30.40
C ALA A 82 -10.71 3.97 -29.88
N TYR A 83 -11.17 4.90 -29.03
CA TYR A 83 -10.28 5.88 -28.41
C TYR A 83 -9.40 5.27 -27.33
N ALA A 84 -9.94 4.39 -26.49
CA ALA A 84 -9.22 3.67 -25.46
C ALA A 84 -8.13 2.78 -26.05
N ASP A 85 -8.40 2.08 -27.15
CA ASP A 85 -7.41 1.24 -27.84
C ASP A 85 -6.23 2.06 -28.37
N LYS A 86 -6.46 3.32 -28.71
CA LYS A 86 -5.40 4.23 -29.12
C LYS A 86 -4.60 4.79 -27.93
N GLU A 87 -5.30 5.36 -26.95
CA GLU A 87 -4.66 6.11 -25.86
C GLU A 87 -4.14 5.22 -24.71
N MET A 88 -4.78 4.08 -24.47
CA MET A 88 -4.36 3.10 -23.46
C MET A 88 -3.43 2.01 -24.02
N ASN A 89 -2.99 2.15 -25.28
CA ASN A 89 -2.02 1.25 -25.89
C ASN A 89 -0.63 1.45 -25.25
N PRO A 90 0.15 0.38 -24.99
CA PRO A 90 1.50 0.48 -24.43
C PRO A 90 2.46 1.40 -25.19
N THR A 91 2.21 1.62 -26.49
CA THR A 91 3.05 2.48 -27.33
C THR A 91 2.60 3.95 -27.35
N SER A 92 1.43 4.27 -26.78
CA SER A 92 0.94 5.66 -26.70
C SER A 92 1.83 6.52 -25.81
N LEU A 93 1.85 7.81 -26.06
CA LEU A 93 2.61 8.76 -25.25
C LEU A 93 2.10 8.78 -23.81
N LEU A 94 0.80 8.73 -23.62
CA LEU A 94 0.15 8.73 -22.30
C LEU A 94 0.62 7.55 -21.44
N VAL A 95 0.58 6.33 -21.99
CA VAL A 95 1.01 5.12 -21.25
C VAL A 95 2.51 5.13 -21.01
N LYS A 96 3.33 5.54 -21.98
CA LYS A 96 4.78 5.65 -21.81
C LYS A 96 5.16 6.62 -20.68
N GLN A 97 4.53 7.78 -20.63
CA GLN A 97 4.74 8.75 -19.55
C GLN A 97 4.33 8.18 -18.22
N PHE A 98 3.15 7.58 -18.12
CA PHE A 98 2.67 6.94 -16.91
C PHE A 98 3.63 5.85 -16.40
N LEU A 99 4.13 4.97 -17.27
CA LEU A 99 5.08 3.93 -16.90
C LEU A 99 6.41 4.51 -16.42
N ALA A 100 6.91 5.55 -17.06
CA ALA A 100 8.14 6.25 -16.65
C ALA A 100 7.97 6.90 -15.26
N ASP A 101 6.82 7.53 -15.02
CA ASP A 101 6.51 8.13 -13.72
C ASP A 101 6.40 7.07 -12.62
N MET A 102 5.72 5.95 -12.88
CA MET A 102 5.59 4.84 -11.94
C MET A 102 6.94 4.20 -11.63
N GLU A 103 7.79 3.98 -12.64
CA GLU A 103 9.15 3.50 -12.46
C GLU A 103 9.96 4.45 -11.58
N ASN A 104 9.92 5.75 -11.87
CA ASN A 104 10.64 6.75 -11.09
C ASN A 104 10.17 6.80 -9.63
N ILE A 105 8.86 6.77 -9.38
CA ILE A 105 8.29 6.70 -8.02
C ILE A 105 8.81 5.46 -7.29
N ALA A 106 8.77 4.29 -7.93
CA ALA A 106 9.23 3.04 -7.32
C ALA A 106 10.75 3.08 -7.03
N VAL A 107 11.56 3.54 -7.98
CA VAL A 107 13.01 3.70 -7.81
C VAL A 107 13.33 4.61 -6.64
N GLN A 108 12.72 5.79 -6.57
CA GLN A 108 12.93 6.73 -5.46
C GLN A 108 12.48 6.16 -4.12
N PHE A 109 11.38 5.41 -4.10
CA PHE A 109 10.89 4.75 -2.89
C PHE A 109 11.88 3.71 -2.38
N TYR A 110 12.32 2.79 -3.22
CA TYR A 110 13.26 1.74 -2.82
C TYR A 110 14.62 2.29 -2.46
N ALA A 111 15.17 3.21 -3.25
CA ALA A 111 16.46 3.84 -2.98
C ALA A 111 16.51 4.57 -1.63
N ARG A 112 15.39 5.09 -1.13
CA ARG A 112 15.31 5.76 0.18
C ARG A 112 15.10 4.82 1.37
N ASN A 113 14.61 3.60 1.14
CA ASN A 113 14.17 2.73 2.21
C ASN A 113 15.02 1.47 2.39
N PHE A 114 15.85 1.13 1.40
CA PHE A 114 16.67 -0.08 1.39
C PHE A 114 18.11 0.21 1.03
N SER A 115 19.05 -0.56 1.58
CA SER A 115 20.44 -0.51 1.14
C SER A 115 20.60 -1.17 -0.23
N PRO A 116 21.70 -0.88 -0.96
CA PRO A 116 21.99 -1.54 -2.23
C PRO A 116 22.06 -3.07 -2.11
N GLU A 117 22.60 -3.58 -1.00
CA GLU A 117 22.72 -5.01 -0.72
C GLU A 117 21.35 -5.65 -0.49
N GLU A 118 20.45 -5.01 0.26
CA GLU A 118 19.08 -5.48 0.47
C GLU A 118 18.31 -5.51 -0.85
N MET A 119 18.41 -4.46 -1.65
CA MET A 119 17.77 -4.40 -2.97
C MET A 119 18.29 -5.49 -3.91
N THR A 120 19.60 -5.75 -3.90
CA THR A 120 20.20 -6.83 -4.67
C THR A 120 19.68 -8.20 -4.25
N ALA A 121 19.57 -8.45 -2.93
CA ALA A 121 19.04 -9.70 -2.39
C ALA A 121 17.56 -9.90 -2.78
N ILE A 122 16.74 -8.87 -2.67
CA ILE A 122 15.34 -8.91 -3.07
C ILE A 122 15.23 -9.15 -4.59
N ALA A 123 16.01 -8.46 -5.41
CA ALA A 123 16.01 -8.65 -6.86
C ALA A 123 16.41 -10.09 -7.25
N ALA A 124 17.40 -10.66 -6.57
CA ALA A 124 17.80 -12.06 -6.76
C ALA A 124 16.65 -13.03 -6.40
N PHE A 125 15.96 -12.79 -5.29
CA PHE A 125 14.76 -13.57 -4.93
C PHE A 125 13.68 -13.46 -6.01
N GLN A 126 13.36 -12.26 -6.47
CA GLN A 126 12.34 -12.05 -7.49
C GLN A 126 12.64 -12.80 -8.80
N ARG A 127 13.91 -12.89 -9.20
CA ARG A 127 14.36 -13.63 -10.38
C ARG A 127 14.42 -15.13 -10.17
N SER A 128 14.39 -15.62 -8.93
CA SER A 128 14.44 -17.05 -8.61
C SER A 128 13.15 -17.77 -9.02
N GLU A 129 13.20 -19.09 -9.12
CA GLU A 129 12.00 -19.90 -9.36
C GLU A 129 10.99 -19.73 -8.22
N ALA A 130 11.46 -19.71 -6.98
CA ALA A 130 10.63 -19.49 -5.80
C ALA A 130 9.95 -18.12 -5.81
N GLY A 131 10.69 -17.05 -6.16
CA GLY A 131 10.14 -15.69 -6.25
C GLY A 131 9.08 -15.58 -7.35
N ARG A 132 9.35 -16.11 -8.54
CA ARG A 132 8.36 -16.15 -9.62
C ARG A 132 7.09 -16.92 -9.22
N LYS A 133 7.25 -18.07 -8.57
CA LYS A 133 6.10 -18.87 -8.05
C LYS A 133 5.34 -18.07 -6.99
N PHE A 134 6.03 -17.44 -6.04
CA PHE A 134 5.44 -16.61 -5.01
C PHE A 134 4.57 -15.50 -5.61
N ASN A 135 5.12 -14.73 -6.55
CA ASN A 135 4.39 -13.65 -7.22
C ASN A 135 3.16 -14.15 -7.99
N LYS A 136 3.28 -15.33 -8.61
CA LYS A 136 2.17 -15.94 -9.37
C LYS A 136 0.99 -16.37 -8.48
N VAL A 137 1.26 -16.90 -7.27
CA VAL A 137 0.20 -17.45 -6.41
C VAL A 137 -0.34 -16.44 -5.37
N THR A 138 0.42 -15.40 -5.03
CA THR A 138 0.01 -14.40 -4.04
C THR A 138 -1.33 -13.72 -4.36
N PRO A 139 -1.66 -13.35 -5.61
CA PRO A 139 -2.96 -12.78 -5.95
C PRO A 139 -4.13 -13.73 -5.66
N GLU A 140 -3.95 -15.05 -5.81
CA GLU A 140 -4.96 -16.03 -5.45
C GLU A 140 -5.28 -16.01 -3.95
N LEU A 141 -4.24 -15.95 -3.10
CA LEU A 141 -4.42 -15.78 -1.66
C LEU A 141 -5.18 -14.50 -1.34
N GLY A 142 -4.85 -13.39 -2.02
CA GLY A 142 -5.58 -12.13 -1.88
C GLY A 142 -7.08 -12.28 -2.19
N GLY A 143 -7.41 -13.01 -3.25
CA GLY A 143 -8.80 -13.33 -3.62
C GLY A 143 -9.53 -14.15 -2.57
N LEU A 144 -8.88 -15.15 -2.00
CA LEU A 144 -9.44 -15.97 -0.92
C LEU A 144 -9.71 -15.14 0.34
N ILE A 145 -8.77 -14.28 0.73
CA ILE A 145 -8.94 -13.36 1.87
C ILE A 145 -10.10 -12.39 1.63
N ALA A 146 -10.18 -11.79 0.44
CA ALA A 146 -11.25 -10.86 0.09
C ALA A 146 -12.63 -11.54 0.12
N SER A 147 -12.73 -12.77 -0.38
CA SER A 147 -13.96 -13.59 -0.32
C SER A 147 -14.38 -13.86 1.12
N ARG A 148 -13.43 -14.24 1.99
CA ARG A 148 -13.73 -14.50 3.42
C ARG A 148 -14.14 -13.21 4.15
N MET A 149 -13.53 -12.08 3.80
CA MET A 149 -13.90 -10.79 4.36
C MET A 149 -15.33 -10.40 3.95
N GLY A 150 -15.74 -10.64 2.71
CA GLY A 150 -17.12 -10.43 2.24
C GLY A 150 -18.13 -11.30 3.01
N GLN A 151 -17.81 -12.56 3.28
CA GLN A 151 -18.63 -13.43 4.12
C GLN A 151 -18.75 -12.89 5.55
N PHE A 152 -17.62 -12.48 6.15
CA PHE A 152 -17.60 -11.89 7.48
C PHE A 152 -18.47 -10.62 7.58
N GLN A 153 -18.40 -9.73 6.59
CA GLN A 153 -19.27 -8.55 6.54
C GLN A 153 -20.75 -8.93 6.53
N SER A 154 -21.11 -9.95 5.73
CA SER A 154 -22.50 -10.45 5.68
C SER A 154 -22.95 -11.03 7.03
N ASP A 155 -22.07 -11.78 7.70
CA ASP A 155 -22.35 -12.38 9.00
C ASP A 155 -22.53 -11.29 10.08
N VAL A 156 -21.71 -10.23 10.05
CA VAL A 156 -21.82 -9.07 10.95
C VAL A 156 -23.14 -8.34 10.75
N ILE A 157 -23.54 -8.08 9.50
CA ILE A 157 -24.82 -7.42 9.19
C ILE A 157 -25.98 -8.23 9.77
N LYS A 158 -26.03 -9.54 9.50
CA LYS A 158 -27.07 -10.43 10.04
C LYS A 158 -27.11 -10.46 11.57
N ALA A 159 -25.95 -10.44 12.22
CA ALA A 159 -25.86 -10.41 13.67
C ALA A 159 -26.40 -9.12 14.25
N ILE A 160 -26.10 -7.97 13.63
CA ILE A 160 -26.62 -6.65 14.03
C ILE A 160 -28.15 -6.60 13.84
N GLU A 161 -28.64 -7.02 12.68
CA GLU A 161 -30.09 -7.06 12.40
C GLU A 161 -30.85 -7.91 13.41
N LYS A 162 -30.33 -9.10 13.75
CA LYS A 162 -30.91 -9.98 14.75
C LYS A 162 -30.91 -9.37 16.16
N GLY A 163 -29.80 -8.72 16.56
CA GLY A 163 -29.71 -8.02 17.83
C GLY A 163 -30.70 -6.86 17.94
N ALA A 164 -30.78 -6.03 16.89
CA ALA A 164 -31.69 -4.91 16.82
C ALA A 164 -33.19 -5.34 16.87
N ALA A 165 -33.53 -6.46 16.21
CA ALA A 165 -34.90 -7.01 16.26
C ALA A 165 -35.26 -7.52 17.67
N GLY A 166 -34.34 -8.20 18.37
CA GLY A 166 -34.57 -8.67 19.74
C GLY A 166 -34.76 -7.55 20.76
N GLU A 167 -34.08 -6.40 20.60
CA GLU A 167 -34.29 -5.22 21.45
C GLU A 167 -35.62 -4.52 21.19
N ALA A 168 -36.16 -4.61 19.97
CA ALA A 168 -37.46 -4.01 19.62
C ALA A 168 -38.64 -4.81 20.17
N GLU A 169 -38.52 -6.14 20.28
CA GLU A 169 -39.59 -7.02 20.83
C GLU A 169 -39.60 -7.09 22.37
N GLY A 170 -38.50 -6.65 23.03
CA GLY A 170 -38.36 -6.69 24.49
C GLY A 170 -38.87 -5.42 25.24
N LYS A 171 -39.46 -4.47 24.54
CA LYS A 171 -40.13 -3.26 25.12
C LYS A 171 -41.63 -3.33 24.96
#